data_68094b4bb3d52727380636ff1b0f6500
#
_entry.id   68094b4bb3d52727380636ff1b0f6500
#
_cell.length_a   1.000
_cell.length_b   1.000
_cell.length_c   1.000
_cell.angle_alpha   90.00
_cell.angle_beta   90.00
_cell.angle_gamma   90.00
#
_symmetry.space_group_name_H-M   'P 1'
#
loop_
_entity.id
_entity.type
_entity.pdbx_description
1 polymer ?
#
loop_
_entity_poly.entity_id
_entity_poly.type
_entity_poly.pdbx_seq_one_letter_code
_entity_poly.pdbx_strand_id
1 'polypeptide(L)'
;MVGLNSLLEQTGSITLPTGEIIERHPDTVVVVTTNISYEGCRRINQSFIDRMSLVKDVELPSPEIMIQRAMSVTGATDEILVSQMVQVVNDISIYCRQNSITDGSCGMRSLIDWILSTEITEDIYQSALSTVISKATADETDREALISAVLEPIFSKKRRKKA
;
A
#
# COMPACT_ATOMS: atom_id res chain seq x y z
N MET A 1 -2.63 -7.24 21.90
CA MET A 1 -4.02 -7.20 21.39
C MET A 1 -5.05 -7.90 22.30
N VAL A 2 -4.66 -8.50 23.41
CA VAL A 2 -5.61 -9.22 24.30
C VAL A 2 -6.68 -8.28 24.89
N GLY A 3 -6.36 -7.01 25.12
CA GLY A 3 -7.30 -6.04 25.69
C GLY A 3 -8.41 -5.55 24.76
N LEU A 4 -8.32 -5.81 23.44
CA LEU A 4 -9.35 -5.40 22.49
C LEU A 4 -10.45 -6.47 22.31
N ASN A 5 -10.22 -7.70 22.72
CA ASN A 5 -11.20 -8.77 22.56
C ASN A 5 -12.47 -8.50 23.41
N SER A 6 -12.27 -8.00 24.64
CA SER A 6 -13.41 -7.65 25.51
C SER A 6 -14.23 -6.48 25.00
N LEU A 7 -13.63 -5.55 24.26
CA LEU A 7 -14.35 -4.43 23.63
C LEU A 7 -15.32 -4.89 22.54
N LEU A 8 -15.02 -6.04 21.89
CA LEU A 8 -15.79 -6.58 20.77
C LEU A 8 -16.92 -7.53 21.20
N GLU A 9 -17.01 -7.86 22.49
CA GLU A 9 -18.08 -8.69 23.04
C GLU A 9 -19.39 -7.89 23.19
N GLN A 10 -20.52 -8.59 23.40
CA GLN A 10 -21.85 -7.95 23.52
C GLN A 10 -21.90 -6.89 24.63
N THR A 11 -21.23 -7.18 25.76
CA THR A 11 -21.05 -6.25 26.90
C THR A 11 -19.69 -5.60 26.85
N GLY A 12 -19.32 -5.03 25.69
CA GLY A 12 -17.95 -4.59 25.43
C GLY A 12 -17.43 -3.58 26.47
N SER A 13 -16.31 -3.89 27.10
CA SER A 13 -15.65 -3.02 28.04
C SER A 13 -14.12 -3.10 27.91
N ILE A 14 -13.44 -2.07 28.35
CA ILE A 14 -11.96 -2.07 28.50
C ILE A 14 -11.62 -1.80 29.95
N THR A 15 -10.73 -2.63 30.50
CA THR A 15 -10.12 -2.37 31.80
C THR A 15 -8.80 -1.63 31.59
N LEU A 16 -8.70 -0.44 32.13
CA LEU A 16 -7.48 0.37 32.09
C LEU A 16 -6.43 -0.20 33.06
N PRO A 17 -5.12 0.14 32.89
CA PRO A 17 -4.07 -0.25 33.83
C PRO A 17 -4.32 0.28 35.26
N THR A 18 -5.13 1.29 35.42
CA THR A 18 -5.58 1.83 36.71
C THR A 18 -6.60 0.97 37.43
N GLY A 19 -7.14 -0.06 36.75
CA GLY A 19 -8.24 -0.89 37.27
C GLY A 19 -9.64 -0.35 36.95
N GLU A 20 -9.73 0.82 36.34
CA GLU A 20 -11.00 1.41 35.89
C GLU A 20 -11.58 0.62 34.69
N ILE A 21 -12.88 0.39 34.70
CA ILE A 21 -13.60 -0.29 33.61
C ILE A 21 -14.39 0.76 32.86
N ILE A 22 -14.14 0.83 31.55
CA ILE A 22 -14.86 1.71 30.63
C ILE A 22 -15.77 0.82 29.76
N GLU A 23 -17.06 1.04 29.85
CA GLU A 23 -18.07 0.33 29.03
C GLU A 23 -18.18 0.99 27.64
N ARG A 24 -18.34 0.15 26.63
CA ARG A 24 -18.56 0.61 25.25
C ARG A 24 -19.98 1.15 25.10
N HIS A 25 -20.09 2.37 24.59
CA HIS A 25 -21.39 2.94 24.24
C HIS A 25 -22.05 2.10 23.15
N PRO A 26 -23.40 1.88 23.17
CA PRO A 26 -24.11 1.06 22.17
C PRO A 26 -23.87 1.49 20.72
N ASP A 27 -23.70 2.78 20.47
CA ASP A 27 -23.48 3.35 19.13
C ASP A 27 -22.01 3.32 18.69
N THR A 28 -21.11 2.69 19.46
CA THR A 28 -19.67 2.62 19.11
C THR A 28 -19.46 1.66 17.94
N VAL A 29 -18.84 2.15 16.88
CA VAL A 29 -18.34 1.34 15.77
C VAL A 29 -16.81 1.17 15.91
N VAL A 30 -16.36 -0.07 15.91
CA VAL A 30 -14.93 -0.40 15.95
C VAL A 30 -14.48 -0.80 14.57
N VAL A 31 -13.52 -0.07 14.00
CA VAL A 31 -12.91 -0.36 12.71
C VAL A 31 -11.45 -0.71 12.92
N VAL A 32 -11.03 -1.85 12.36
CA VAL A 32 -9.64 -2.31 12.43
C VAL A 32 -9.12 -2.52 11.01
N THR A 33 -7.94 -2.01 10.74
CA THR A 33 -7.23 -2.22 9.47
C THR A 33 -5.92 -2.96 9.71
N THR A 34 -5.57 -3.85 8.81
CA THR A 34 -4.34 -4.64 8.88
C THR A 34 -3.83 -4.98 7.49
N ASN A 35 -2.53 -5.22 7.35
CA ASN A 35 -1.93 -5.78 6.14
C ASN A 35 -1.78 -7.29 6.35
N ILE A 36 -2.68 -8.08 5.77
CA ILE A 36 -2.70 -9.54 5.93
C ILE A 36 -1.52 -10.20 5.19
N SER A 37 -1.09 -9.61 4.09
CA SER A 37 -0.11 -10.19 3.15
C SER A 37 1.35 -9.80 3.41
N TYR A 38 1.64 -9.01 4.45
CA TYR A 38 2.98 -8.54 4.74
C TYR A 38 3.68 -9.46 5.76
N GLU A 39 4.83 -10.01 5.43
CA GLU A 39 5.57 -10.97 6.29
C GLU A 39 5.89 -10.47 7.70
N GLY A 40 6.03 -9.16 7.89
CA GLY A 40 6.22 -8.53 9.20
C GLY A 40 4.97 -8.39 10.05
N CYS A 41 3.78 -8.65 9.50
CA CYS A 41 2.53 -8.55 10.25
C CYS A 41 2.19 -9.88 10.93
N ARG A 42 2.02 -9.85 12.25
CA ARG A 42 1.43 -11.01 12.95
C ARG A 42 0.01 -11.23 12.39
N ARG A 43 -0.27 -12.47 12.01
CA ARG A 43 -1.64 -12.88 11.65
C ARG A 43 -2.59 -12.47 12.76
N ILE A 44 -3.70 -11.84 12.39
CA ILE A 44 -4.77 -11.56 13.34
C ILE A 44 -5.25 -12.90 13.89
N ASN A 45 -5.44 -12.96 15.20
CA ASN A 45 -5.97 -14.14 15.86
C ASN A 45 -7.37 -14.44 15.30
N GLN A 46 -7.64 -15.68 14.93
CA GLN A 46 -8.95 -16.12 14.42
C GLN A 46 -10.08 -15.71 15.36
N SER A 47 -9.88 -15.87 16.67
CA SER A 47 -10.84 -15.44 17.69
C SER A 47 -11.19 -13.95 17.65
N PHE A 48 -10.29 -13.10 17.12
CA PHE A 48 -10.58 -11.67 16.90
C PHE A 48 -11.42 -11.47 15.65
N ILE A 49 -11.09 -12.19 14.56
CA ILE A 49 -11.84 -12.15 13.29
C ILE A 49 -13.28 -12.61 13.50
N ASP A 50 -13.49 -13.69 14.28
CA ASP A 50 -14.82 -14.25 14.56
C ASP A 50 -15.75 -13.28 15.32
N ARG A 51 -15.20 -12.25 15.96
CA ARG A 51 -15.95 -11.18 16.62
C ARG A 51 -16.29 -9.99 15.73
N MET A 52 -15.74 -9.95 14.49
CA MET A 52 -16.03 -8.90 13.53
C MET A 52 -17.33 -9.17 12.80
N SER A 53 -18.23 -8.18 12.79
CA SER A 53 -19.49 -8.26 12.04
C SER A 53 -19.27 -8.24 10.52
N LEU A 54 -18.15 -7.64 10.07
CA LEU A 54 -17.80 -7.54 8.66
C LEU A 54 -16.27 -7.60 8.51
N VAL A 55 -15.82 -8.46 7.62
CA VAL A 55 -14.42 -8.52 7.18
C VAL A 55 -14.40 -8.27 5.68
N LYS A 56 -13.57 -7.32 5.24
CA LYS A 56 -13.45 -6.96 3.83
C LYS A 56 -12.00 -6.78 3.43
N ASP A 57 -11.60 -7.44 2.35
CA ASP A 57 -10.35 -7.15 1.69
C ASP A 57 -10.47 -5.84 0.90
N VAL A 58 -9.47 -4.97 1.09
CA VAL A 58 -9.41 -3.67 0.41
C VAL A 58 -8.32 -3.76 -0.66
N GLU A 59 -8.73 -3.80 -1.90
CA GLU A 59 -7.83 -3.76 -3.06
C GLU A 59 -7.40 -2.32 -3.38
N LEU A 60 -6.44 -2.19 -4.31
CA LEU A 60 -6.12 -0.88 -4.87
C LEU A 60 -7.37 -0.26 -5.49
N PRO A 61 -7.54 1.06 -5.38
CA PRO A 61 -8.62 1.76 -6.07
C PRO A 61 -8.52 1.57 -7.60
N SER A 62 -9.61 1.86 -8.32
CA SER A 62 -9.55 1.84 -9.78
C SER A 62 -8.51 2.85 -10.30
N PRO A 63 -7.93 2.61 -11.50
CA PRO A 63 -6.95 3.51 -12.09
C PRO A 63 -7.41 4.97 -12.14
N GLU A 64 -8.68 5.21 -12.44
CA GLU A 64 -9.25 6.56 -12.53
C GLU A 64 -9.22 7.27 -11.16
N ILE A 65 -9.59 6.55 -10.10
CA ILE A 65 -9.53 7.08 -8.73
C ILE A 65 -8.08 7.32 -8.31
N MET A 66 -7.16 6.43 -8.69
CA MET A 66 -5.74 6.60 -8.41
C MET A 66 -5.17 7.83 -9.10
N ILE A 67 -5.50 8.07 -10.38
CA ILE A 67 -5.08 9.26 -11.14
C ILE A 67 -5.60 10.53 -10.45
N GLN A 68 -6.91 10.61 -10.23
CA GLN A 68 -7.54 11.78 -9.59
C GLN A 68 -6.93 12.08 -8.22
N ARG A 69 -6.74 11.05 -7.41
CA ARG A 69 -6.16 11.20 -6.07
C ARG A 69 -4.69 11.64 -6.13
N ALA A 70 -3.89 11.03 -7.02
CA ALA A 70 -2.49 11.39 -7.19
C ALA A 70 -2.35 12.85 -7.61
N MET A 71 -3.05 13.27 -8.66
CA MET A 71 -3.03 14.65 -9.15
C MET A 71 -3.51 15.65 -8.09
N SER A 72 -4.58 15.32 -7.37
CA SER A 72 -5.10 16.19 -6.29
C SER A 72 -4.13 16.38 -5.14
N VAL A 73 -3.32 15.36 -4.81
CA VAL A 73 -2.39 15.43 -3.67
C VAL A 73 -1.06 16.06 -4.05
N THR A 74 -0.55 15.76 -5.26
CA THR A 74 0.77 16.21 -5.71
C THR A 74 0.72 17.56 -6.44
N GLY A 75 -0.43 17.94 -6.98
CA GLY A 75 -0.55 19.09 -7.87
C GLY A 75 -0.09 18.81 -9.31
N ALA A 76 0.27 17.57 -9.64
CA ALA A 76 0.70 17.19 -10.99
C ALA A 76 -0.40 17.49 -12.02
N THR A 77 -0.01 18.06 -13.17
CA THR A 77 -0.92 18.49 -14.23
C THR A 77 -0.87 17.61 -15.48
N ASP A 78 0.18 16.80 -15.63
CA ASP A 78 0.32 15.86 -16.75
C ASP A 78 -0.42 14.54 -16.47
N GLU A 79 -1.70 14.50 -16.86
CA GLU A 79 -2.55 13.33 -16.66
C GLU A 79 -2.05 12.09 -17.43
N ILE A 80 -1.42 12.29 -18.60
CA ILE A 80 -0.90 11.19 -19.42
C ILE A 80 0.25 10.52 -18.68
N LEU A 81 1.18 11.32 -18.14
CA LEU A 81 2.29 10.82 -17.36
C LEU A 81 1.81 10.12 -16.07
N VAL A 82 0.89 10.74 -15.33
CA VAL A 82 0.33 10.15 -14.11
C VAL A 82 -0.40 8.83 -14.42
N SER A 83 -1.12 8.75 -15.53
CA SER A 83 -1.78 7.51 -15.98
C SER A 83 -0.78 6.38 -16.25
N GLN A 84 0.35 6.67 -16.91
CA GLN A 84 1.42 5.69 -17.12
C GLN A 84 2.05 5.23 -15.79
N MET A 85 2.25 6.14 -14.83
CA MET A 85 2.76 5.81 -13.50
C MET A 85 1.77 4.94 -12.72
N VAL A 86 0.46 5.22 -12.81
CA VAL A 86 -0.60 4.39 -12.23
C VAL A 86 -0.58 2.98 -12.84
N GLN A 87 -0.42 2.88 -14.15
CA GLN A 87 -0.32 1.58 -14.83
C GLN A 87 0.84 0.75 -14.26
N VAL A 88 2.04 1.33 -14.13
CA VAL A 88 3.20 0.64 -13.54
C VAL A 88 2.90 0.16 -12.13
N VAL A 89 2.30 0.99 -11.28
CA VAL A 89 1.97 0.60 -9.90
C VAL A 89 0.96 -0.56 -9.85
N ASN A 90 -0.04 -0.55 -10.71
CA ASN A 90 -1.00 -1.65 -10.83
C ASN A 90 -0.33 -2.94 -11.34
N ASP A 91 0.49 -2.83 -12.38
CA ASP A 91 1.18 -3.97 -12.97
C ASP A 91 2.18 -4.60 -11.97
N ILE A 92 2.88 -3.79 -11.16
CA ILE A 92 3.70 -4.28 -10.04
C ILE A 92 2.84 -5.05 -9.03
N SER A 93 1.70 -4.51 -8.65
CA SER A 93 0.80 -5.19 -7.70
C SER A 93 0.31 -6.53 -8.23
N ILE A 94 -0.02 -6.60 -9.52
CA ILE A 94 -0.43 -7.84 -10.20
C ILE A 94 0.75 -8.82 -10.25
N TYR A 95 1.92 -8.36 -10.67
CA TYR A 95 3.14 -9.17 -10.77
C TYR A 95 3.53 -9.78 -9.42
N CYS A 96 3.58 -8.97 -8.35
CA CYS A 96 3.88 -9.44 -7.00
C CYS A 96 2.89 -10.52 -6.54
N ARG A 97 1.59 -10.32 -6.81
CA ARG A 97 0.56 -11.31 -6.47
C ARG A 97 0.74 -12.62 -7.22
N GLN A 98 1.03 -12.56 -8.52
CA GLN A 98 1.21 -13.74 -9.37
C GLN A 98 2.47 -14.54 -9.03
N ASN A 99 3.52 -13.87 -8.57
CA ASN A 99 4.80 -14.48 -8.21
C ASN A 99 4.99 -14.70 -6.71
N SER A 100 3.92 -14.49 -5.90
CA SER A 100 3.94 -14.68 -4.44
C SER A 100 4.99 -13.83 -3.72
N ILE A 101 5.29 -12.63 -4.24
CA ILE A 101 6.17 -11.64 -3.63
C ILE A 101 5.37 -10.91 -2.53
N THR A 102 5.74 -11.11 -1.27
CA THR A 102 4.98 -10.65 -0.09
C THR A 102 5.81 -9.83 0.91
N ASP A 103 7.08 -9.62 0.64
CA ASP A 103 8.03 -8.93 1.51
C ASP A 103 7.99 -7.41 1.42
N GLY A 104 7.22 -6.88 0.46
CA GLY A 104 7.03 -5.45 0.26
C GLY A 104 5.60 -5.07 -0.09
N SER A 105 5.38 -3.79 -0.36
CA SER A 105 4.10 -3.30 -0.85
C SER A 105 4.26 -2.11 -1.78
N CYS A 106 3.50 -2.11 -2.88
CA CYS A 106 3.43 -1.01 -3.80
C CYS A 106 1.96 -0.59 -3.96
N GLY A 107 1.67 0.70 -3.83
CA GLY A 107 0.31 1.22 -3.90
C GLY A 107 0.26 2.73 -3.98
N MET A 108 -0.86 3.31 -3.56
CA MET A 108 -1.15 4.74 -3.69
C MET A 108 -0.07 5.64 -3.07
N ARG A 109 0.49 5.24 -1.92
CA ARG A 109 1.57 6.00 -1.28
C ARG A 109 2.84 6.00 -2.12
N SER A 110 3.23 4.84 -2.65
CA SER A 110 4.42 4.73 -3.52
C SER A 110 4.25 5.52 -4.81
N LEU A 111 3.04 5.57 -5.38
CA LEU A 111 2.71 6.41 -6.53
C LEU A 111 2.90 7.90 -6.23
N ILE A 112 2.36 8.38 -5.13
CA ILE A 112 2.50 9.79 -4.72
C ILE A 112 3.98 10.14 -4.51
N ASP A 113 4.72 9.30 -3.79
CA ASP A 113 6.15 9.49 -3.55
C ASP A 113 6.95 9.50 -4.86
N TRP A 114 6.56 8.66 -5.84
CA TRP A 114 7.19 8.65 -7.16
C TRP A 114 6.98 9.95 -7.93
N ILE A 115 5.75 10.45 -7.97
CA ILE A 115 5.43 11.72 -8.63
C ILE A 115 6.25 12.86 -8.01
N LEU A 116 6.19 13.01 -6.68
CA LEU A 116 6.92 14.06 -5.97
C LEU A 116 8.45 13.93 -6.13
N SER A 117 8.99 12.72 -6.10
CA SER A 117 10.41 12.47 -6.34
C SER A 117 10.80 12.84 -7.77
N THR A 118 9.94 12.56 -8.75
CA THR A 118 10.18 12.91 -10.15
C THR A 118 10.25 14.43 -10.35
N GLU A 119 9.39 15.19 -9.67
CA GLU A 119 9.43 16.67 -9.72
C GLU A 119 10.74 17.23 -9.17
N ILE A 120 11.31 16.59 -8.14
CA ILE A 120 12.56 17.05 -7.52
C ILE A 120 13.78 16.62 -8.34
N THR A 121 13.79 15.39 -8.85
CA THR A 121 14.98 14.80 -9.49
C THR A 121 15.02 15.02 -11.00
N GLU A 122 13.91 15.36 -11.61
CA GLU A 122 13.71 15.42 -13.06
C GLU A 122 14.05 14.09 -13.78
N ASP A 123 14.07 12.97 -13.02
CA ASP A 123 14.39 11.63 -13.53
C ASP A 123 13.33 10.61 -13.09
N ILE A 124 12.36 10.38 -13.96
CA ILE A 124 11.23 9.48 -13.74
C ILE A 124 11.71 8.06 -13.42
N TYR A 125 12.72 7.59 -14.15
CA TYR A 125 13.20 6.22 -14.01
C TYR A 125 13.93 6.00 -12.67
N GLN A 126 14.84 6.88 -12.30
CA GLN A 126 15.55 6.80 -11.02
C GLN A 126 14.60 6.98 -9.83
N SER A 127 13.63 7.86 -9.95
CA SER A 127 12.59 8.05 -8.95
C SER A 127 11.76 6.78 -8.77
N ALA A 128 11.40 6.08 -9.87
CA ALA A 128 10.70 4.79 -9.79
C ALA A 128 11.50 3.73 -9.02
N LEU A 129 12.81 3.62 -9.30
CA LEU A 129 13.66 2.65 -8.61
C LEU A 129 13.65 2.84 -7.09
N SER A 130 13.67 4.07 -6.61
CA SER A 130 13.74 4.40 -5.18
C SER A 130 12.40 4.43 -4.47
N THR A 131 11.31 4.73 -5.16
CA THR A 131 10.00 4.95 -4.52
C THR A 131 9.00 3.82 -4.74
N VAL A 132 9.14 3.08 -5.83
CA VAL A 132 8.20 2.04 -6.25
C VAL A 132 8.86 0.66 -6.20
N ILE A 133 9.95 0.47 -6.94
CA ILE A 133 10.61 -0.84 -7.06
C ILE A 133 11.20 -1.27 -5.71
N SER A 134 11.95 -0.37 -5.03
CA SER A 134 12.56 -0.67 -3.73
C SER A 134 11.56 -0.95 -2.61
N LYS A 135 10.31 -0.49 -2.76
CA LYS A 135 9.24 -0.75 -1.79
C LYS A 135 8.42 -1.99 -2.12
N ALA A 136 8.45 -2.43 -3.38
CA ALA A 136 7.69 -3.60 -3.83
C ALA A 136 8.29 -4.91 -3.30
N THR A 137 9.62 -4.98 -3.19
CA THR A 137 10.34 -6.14 -2.64
C THR A 137 11.71 -5.74 -2.10
N ALA A 138 12.21 -6.49 -1.11
CA ALA A 138 13.59 -6.38 -0.62
C ALA A 138 14.56 -7.25 -1.44
N ASP A 139 14.08 -8.29 -2.11
CA ASP A 139 14.89 -9.22 -2.92
C ASP A 139 15.39 -8.55 -4.21
N GLU A 140 16.67 -8.71 -4.50
CA GLU A 140 17.33 -8.07 -5.65
C GLU A 140 16.90 -8.71 -6.97
N THR A 141 16.71 -10.03 -7.00
CA THR A 141 16.29 -10.76 -8.20
C THR A 141 14.86 -10.38 -8.60
N ASP A 142 13.98 -10.26 -7.61
CA ASP A 142 12.61 -9.81 -7.83
C ASP A 142 12.56 -8.35 -8.30
N ARG A 143 13.44 -7.49 -7.78
CA ARG A 143 13.57 -6.10 -8.28
C ARG A 143 13.97 -6.05 -9.75
N GLU A 144 14.98 -6.82 -10.14
CA GLU A 144 15.43 -6.90 -11.54
C GLU A 144 14.31 -7.42 -12.45
N ALA A 145 13.55 -8.41 -12.00
CA ALA A 145 12.41 -8.94 -12.71
C ALA A 145 11.30 -7.88 -12.87
N LEU A 146 10.95 -7.15 -11.81
CA LEU A 146 9.98 -6.05 -11.86
C LEU A 146 10.42 -4.92 -12.79
N ILE A 147 11.71 -4.54 -12.75
CA ILE A 147 12.25 -3.53 -13.65
C ILE A 147 12.08 -3.96 -15.11
N SER A 148 12.51 -5.16 -15.44
CA SER A 148 12.50 -5.65 -16.82
C SER A 148 11.08 -5.93 -17.34
N ALA A 149 10.22 -6.49 -16.51
CA ALA A 149 8.87 -6.89 -16.92
C ALA A 149 7.86 -5.76 -16.89
N VAL A 150 8.00 -4.79 -15.97
CA VAL A 150 6.96 -3.79 -15.71
C VAL A 150 7.43 -2.36 -15.98
N LEU A 151 8.59 -1.95 -15.45
CA LEU A 151 9.02 -0.55 -15.55
C LEU A 151 9.56 -0.21 -16.95
N GLU A 152 10.48 -1.00 -17.48
CA GLU A 152 11.18 -0.70 -18.74
C GLU A 152 10.27 -0.68 -19.97
N PRO A 153 9.19 -1.47 -20.10
CA PRO A 153 8.26 -1.37 -21.22
C PRO A 153 7.56 -0.01 -21.32
N ILE A 154 7.36 0.69 -20.19
CA ILE A 154 6.67 1.99 -20.14
C ILE A 154 7.68 3.13 -20.04
N PHE A 155 8.66 2.99 -19.15
CA PHE A 155 9.69 3.99 -18.89
C PHE A 155 11.07 3.39 -19.17
N SER A 156 11.52 3.41 -20.42
CA SER A 156 12.85 2.94 -20.77
C SER A 156 13.92 3.83 -20.17
N LYS A 157 15.00 3.24 -19.68
CA LYS A 157 16.19 3.95 -19.21
C LYS A 157 16.71 4.83 -20.36
N LYS A 158 16.48 6.13 -20.33
CA LYS A 158 17.09 7.06 -21.31
C LYS A 158 18.61 6.89 -21.18
N ARG A 159 19.24 6.27 -22.18
CA ARG A 159 20.70 6.33 -22.29
C ARG A 159 21.09 7.81 -22.35
N ARG A 160 21.68 8.33 -21.27
CA ARG A 160 22.35 9.63 -21.33
C ARG A 160 23.36 9.52 -22.48
N LYS A 161 23.07 10.16 -23.62
CA LYS A 161 24.10 10.42 -24.59
C LYS A 161 25.13 11.29 -23.85
N LYS A 162 26.29 10.73 -23.54
CA LYS A 162 27.46 11.52 -23.15
C LYS A 162 27.71 12.50 -24.30
N ALA A 163 27.48 13.79 -24.04
CA ALA A 163 28.00 14.88 -24.86
C ALA A 163 29.49 14.98 -24.61
#